data_896a0563af4170f85a11461c4a0c63f5
#
_entry.id   896a0563af4170f85a11461c4a0c63f5
#
_cell.length_a   1.000
_cell.length_b   1.000
_cell.length_c   1.000
_cell.angle_alpha   90.00
_cell.angle_beta   90.00
_cell.angle_gamma   90.00
#
_symmetry.space_group_name_H-M   'P 1'
#
loop_
_entity.id
_entity.type
_entity.pdbx_description
1 polymer ?
#
loop_
_entity_poly.entity_id
_entity_poly.type
_entity_poly.pdbx_seq_one_letter_code
_entity_poly.pdbx_strand_id
1 'polypeptide(L)'
;MYARRKYDLKKILYVDIDAHHGDGVFYEFEHDPDLIIADIHEDGSFLYPGTGFESETGSGAAKGTKLNLPLSPGATDRDFISAFTKIEDFIESMKFELIIFQCGADGLSGDPLTHLKYSDKSHEYAAQVLHRIAHEKSGGRIIGLGGGGYNTENLATAWNKVVEVFASENLT
;
A
#
# COMPACT_ATOMS: atom_id res chain seq x y z
N MET A 1 -8.17 13.66 -4.81
CA MET A 1 -8.42 15.09 -5.14
C MET A 1 -9.28 15.83 -4.15
N TYR A 2 -10.27 15.19 -3.48
CA TYR A 2 -11.11 15.87 -2.47
C TYR A 2 -10.29 16.45 -1.31
N ALA A 3 -9.37 15.65 -0.72
CA ALA A 3 -8.54 16.08 0.40
C ALA A 3 -7.70 17.33 0.08
N ARG A 4 -7.10 17.39 -1.11
CA ARG A 4 -6.35 18.55 -1.57
C ARG A 4 -7.20 19.81 -1.63
N ARG A 5 -8.39 19.71 -2.23
CA ARG A 5 -9.29 20.87 -2.41
C ARG A 5 -9.97 21.32 -1.12
N LYS A 6 -10.35 20.38 -0.25
CA LYS A 6 -11.12 20.66 0.96
C LYS A 6 -10.24 21.08 2.13
N TYR A 7 -9.05 20.49 2.26
CA TYR A 7 -8.18 20.66 3.42
C TYR A 7 -6.82 21.28 3.08
N ASP A 8 -6.66 21.77 1.85
CA ASP A 8 -5.40 22.37 1.33
C ASP A 8 -4.16 21.48 1.51
N LEU A 9 -4.37 20.16 1.47
CA LEU A 9 -3.25 19.20 1.52
C LEU A 9 -2.55 19.15 0.17
N LYS A 10 -1.24 19.33 0.15
CA LYS A 10 -0.46 19.39 -1.10
C LYS A 10 -0.01 18.00 -1.54
N LYS A 11 0.72 17.29 -0.67
CA LYS A 11 1.27 15.98 -1.00
C LYS A 11 0.61 14.87 -0.19
N ILE A 12 0.27 13.79 -0.88
CA ILE A 12 -0.38 12.61 -0.31
C ILE A 12 0.47 11.39 -0.64
N LEU A 13 0.67 10.53 0.35
CA LEU A 13 1.20 9.19 0.14
C LEU A 13 0.04 8.20 0.02
N TYR A 14 0.03 7.44 -1.06
CA TYR A 14 -0.86 6.30 -1.27
C TYR A 14 -0.04 5.02 -1.20
N VAL A 15 -0.36 4.15 -0.27
CA VAL A 15 0.26 2.83 -0.13
C VAL A 15 -0.80 1.78 -0.39
N ASP A 16 -0.50 0.87 -1.31
CA ASP A 16 -1.38 -0.23 -1.70
C ASP A 16 -0.71 -1.57 -1.38
N ILE A 17 -1.45 -2.47 -0.76
CA ILE A 17 -1.01 -3.85 -0.48
C ILE A 17 -2.03 -4.90 -0.94
N ASP A 18 -3.01 -4.49 -1.76
CA ASP A 18 -3.87 -5.41 -2.51
C ASP A 18 -3.00 -6.32 -3.40
N ALA A 19 -3.41 -7.54 -3.61
CA ALA A 19 -2.65 -8.42 -4.50
C ALA A 19 -2.68 -7.97 -5.96
N HIS A 20 -3.64 -7.15 -6.36
CA HIS A 20 -3.74 -6.59 -7.70
C HIS A 20 -3.08 -5.21 -7.76
N HIS A 21 -2.30 -4.95 -8.80
CA HIS A 21 -1.77 -3.60 -9.04
C HIS A 21 -2.90 -2.56 -9.08
N GLY A 22 -2.75 -1.48 -8.32
CA GLY A 22 -3.71 -0.37 -8.26
C GLY A 22 -3.71 0.51 -9.50
N ASP A 23 -3.88 -0.10 -10.68
CA ASP A 23 -3.73 0.52 -12.01
C ASP A 23 -4.59 1.76 -12.19
N GLY A 24 -5.83 1.74 -11.68
CA GLY A 24 -6.74 2.89 -11.78
C GLY A 24 -6.22 4.13 -11.05
N VAL A 25 -5.58 3.96 -9.90
CA VAL A 25 -4.94 5.07 -9.18
C VAL A 25 -3.62 5.41 -9.83
N PHE A 26 -2.83 4.41 -10.17
CA PHE A 26 -1.51 4.62 -10.75
C PHE A 26 -1.58 5.45 -12.04
N TYR A 27 -2.35 5.03 -13.04
CA TYR A 27 -2.40 5.69 -14.34
C TYR A 27 -3.14 7.03 -14.31
N GLU A 28 -4.16 7.18 -13.49
CA GLU A 28 -4.83 8.48 -13.31
C GLU A 28 -3.87 9.55 -12.75
N PHE A 29 -2.90 9.14 -11.92
CA PHE A 29 -1.95 10.05 -11.27
C PHE A 29 -0.50 9.83 -11.69
N GLU A 30 -0.27 9.16 -12.80
CA GLU A 30 1.07 8.87 -13.32
C GLU A 30 1.94 10.13 -13.51
N HIS A 31 1.30 11.24 -13.86
CA HIS A 31 1.96 12.54 -14.11
C HIS A 31 1.91 13.51 -12.92
N ASP A 32 1.26 13.14 -11.81
CA ASP A 32 1.08 14.00 -10.64
C ASP A 32 2.22 13.78 -9.62
N PRO A 33 3.18 14.74 -9.47
CA PRO A 33 4.30 14.59 -8.54
C PRO A 33 3.89 14.73 -7.06
N ASP A 34 2.66 15.19 -6.81
CA ASP A 34 2.16 15.42 -5.46
C ASP A 34 1.33 14.24 -4.92
N LEU A 35 1.09 13.21 -5.73
CA LEU A 35 0.63 11.91 -5.25
C LEU A 35 1.79 10.92 -5.32
N ILE A 36 2.38 10.61 -4.17
CA ILE A 36 3.40 9.56 -4.02
C ILE A 36 2.65 8.22 -3.96
N ILE A 37 3.07 7.24 -4.75
CA ILE A 37 2.46 5.91 -4.78
C ILE A 37 3.52 4.86 -4.45
N ALA A 38 3.19 3.93 -3.57
CA ALA A 38 3.96 2.71 -3.31
C ALA A 38 2.99 1.54 -3.29
N ASP A 39 3.25 0.54 -4.13
CA ASP A 39 2.32 -0.57 -4.40
C ASP A 39 3.08 -1.89 -4.34
N ILE A 40 2.64 -2.80 -3.48
CA ILE A 40 3.11 -4.20 -3.39
C ILE A 40 1.99 -5.09 -3.89
N HIS A 41 2.22 -5.79 -4.98
CA HIS A 41 1.23 -6.64 -5.62
C HIS A 41 1.85 -7.91 -6.19
N GLU A 42 1.03 -8.86 -6.60
CA GLU A 42 1.49 -10.02 -7.35
C GLU A 42 1.90 -9.58 -8.77
N ASP A 43 3.02 -10.09 -9.27
CA ASP A 43 3.59 -9.73 -10.56
C ASP A 43 2.53 -9.83 -11.68
N GLY A 44 2.37 -8.74 -12.43
CA GLY A 44 1.42 -8.61 -13.53
C GLY A 44 1.60 -9.63 -14.65
N SER A 45 2.75 -10.34 -14.70
CA SER A 45 2.92 -11.48 -15.60
C SER A 45 2.02 -12.67 -15.22
N PHE A 46 1.49 -12.70 -14.01
CA PHE A 46 0.70 -13.82 -13.46
C PHE A 46 -0.69 -13.41 -13.00
N LEU A 47 -0.91 -12.13 -12.70
CA LEU A 47 -2.17 -11.65 -12.17
C LEU A 47 -2.69 -10.43 -12.96
N TYR A 48 -4.03 -10.31 -13.06
CA TYR A 48 -4.69 -9.11 -13.55
C TYR A 48 -4.30 -7.88 -12.69
N PRO A 49 -4.13 -6.68 -13.25
CA PRO A 49 -4.42 -6.27 -14.63
C PRO A 49 -3.26 -6.47 -15.63
N GLY A 50 -2.17 -7.10 -15.24
CA GLY A 50 -1.03 -7.33 -16.13
C GLY A 50 -0.09 -6.15 -16.24
N THR A 51 -0.05 -5.28 -15.23
CA THR A 51 0.71 -4.01 -15.17
C THR A 51 1.40 -3.87 -13.82
N GLY A 52 2.06 -2.75 -13.54
CA GLY A 52 2.74 -2.49 -12.27
C GLY A 52 4.15 -3.06 -12.23
N PHE A 53 4.89 -2.97 -13.35
CA PHE A 53 6.28 -3.41 -13.38
C PHE A 53 7.19 -2.42 -12.64
N GLU A 54 8.31 -2.90 -12.09
CA GLU A 54 9.28 -2.07 -11.36
C GLU A 54 9.77 -0.85 -12.15
N SER A 55 9.75 -0.93 -13.48
CA SER A 55 10.13 0.17 -14.37
C SER A 55 9.10 1.31 -14.42
N GLU A 56 7.88 1.08 -13.95
CA GLU A 56 6.80 2.07 -13.93
C GLU A 56 6.94 2.97 -12.70
N THR A 57 7.70 4.05 -12.84
CA THR A 57 8.07 4.94 -11.72
C THR A 57 7.44 6.33 -11.80
N GLY A 58 6.38 6.47 -12.61
CA GLY A 58 5.75 7.74 -12.95
C GLY A 58 6.38 8.40 -14.17
N SER A 59 5.76 9.45 -14.67
CA SER A 59 6.11 10.14 -15.92
C SER A 59 6.30 11.65 -15.72
N GLY A 60 7.11 12.26 -16.58
CA GLY A 60 7.32 13.70 -16.57
C GLY A 60 7.84 14.21 -15.22
N ALA A 61 7.14 15.18 -14.64
CA ALA A 61 7.48 15.74 -13.32
C ALA A 61 7.30 14.76 -12.17
N ALA A 62 6.50 13.71 -12.36
CA ALA A 62 6.24 12.68 -11.36
C ALA A 62 7.20 11.48 -11.45
N LYS A 63 8.17 11.49 -12.36
CA LYS A 63 9.13 10.40 -12.47
C LYS A 63 9.91 10.22 -11.17
N GLY A 64 9.92 8.97 -10.64
CA GLY A 64 10.55 8.65 -9.36
C GLY A 64 9.68 8.92 -8.14
N THR A 65 8.40 9.27 -8.32
CA THR A 65 7.42 9.40 -7.23
C THR A 65 6.46 8.21 -7.11
N LYS A 66 6.67 7.18 -7.93
CA LYS A 66 5.90 5.92 -7.90
C LYS A 66 6.87 4.77 -7.71
N LEU A 67 6.49 3.82 -6.88
CA LEU A 67 7.24 2.60 -6.59
C LEU A 67 6.31 1.41 -6.75
N ASN A 68 6.60 0.54 -7.71
CA ASN A 68 5.93 -0.74 -7.88
C ASN A 68 6.85 -1.87 -7.44
N LEU A 69 6.34 -2.77 -6.63
CA LEU A 69 7.05 -3.89 -6.04
C LEU A 69 6.30 -5.20 -6.36
N PRO A 70 6.41 -5.69 -7.60
CA PRO A 70 5.77 -6.94 -7.99
C PRO A 70 6.45 -8.12 -7.30
N LEU A 71 5.64 -9.00 -6.69
CA LEU A 71 6.08 -10.21 -6.03
C LEU A 71 5.65 -11.45 -6.80
N SER A 72 6.51 -12.45 -6.81
CA SER A 72 6.22 -13.72 -7.47
C SER A 72 5.05 -14.46 -6.81
N PRO A 73 4.26 -15.24 -7.56
CA PRO A 73 3.31 -16.18 -6.99
C PRO A 73 3.94 -17.04 -5.88
N GLY A 74 3.23 -17.20 -4.77
CA GLY A 74 3.71 -17.92 -3.60
C GLY A 74 4.54 -17.09 -2.62
N ALA A 75 4.75 -15.79 -2.86
CA ALA A 75 5.42 -14.90 -1.92
C ALA A 75 4.73 -14.90 -0.55
N THR A 76 5.55 -14.88 0.50
CA THR A 76 5.14 -15.03 1.90
C THR A 76 5.30 -13.72 2.68
N ASP A 77 4.96 -13.71 3.97
CA ASP A 77 5.20 -12.56 4.86
C ASP A 77 6.64 -12.07 4.81
N ARG A 78 7.61 -12.97 4.67
CA ARG A 78 9.03 -12.61 4.57
C ARG A 78 9.30 -11.76 3.33
N ASP A 79 8.73 -12.13 2.20
CA ASP A 79 8.92 -11.43 0.94
C ASP A 79 8.20 -10.09 0.98
N PHE A 80 7.00 -10.06 1.56
CA PHE A 80 6.24 -8.85 1.81
C PHE A 80 7.00 -7.86 2.69
N ILE A 81 7.51 -8.28 3.86
CA ILE A 81 8.26 -7.42 4.77
C ILE A 81 9.51 -6.87 4.09
N SER A 82 10.22 -7.71 3.31
CA SER A 82 11.37 -7.25 2.53
C SER A 82 11.00 -6.20 1.49
N ALA A 83 9.84 -6.34 0.83
CA ALA A 83 9.33 -5.33 -0.10
C ALA A 83 8.90 -4.06 0.65
N PHE A 84 8.24 -4.21 1.80
CA PHE A 84 7.79 -3.07 2.59
C PHE A 84 8.94 -2.20 3.12
N THR A 85 10.07 -2.83 3.47
CA THR A 85 11.30 -2.09 3.83
C THR A 85 11.77 -1.17 2.69
N LYS A 86 11.60 -1.59 1.42
CA LYS A 86 11.90 -0.70 0.28
C LYS A 86 10.93 0.48 0.19
N ILE A 87 9.68 0.32 0.63
CA ILE A 87 8.74 1.45 0.76
C ILE A 87 9.24 2.42 1.82
N GLU A 88 9.66 1.94 2.99
CA GLU A 88 10.22 2.79 4.05
C GLU A 88 11.40 3.62 3.54
N ASP A 89 12.37 2.97 2.88
CA ASP A 89 13.52 3.65 2.26
C ASP A 89 13.08 4.68 1.21
N PHE A 90 12.12 4.31 0.35
CA PHE A 90 11.60 5.17 -0.71
C PHE A 90 10.98 6.46 -0.17
N ILE A 91 10.21 6.37 0.90
CA ILE A 91 9.51 7.51 1.49
C ILE A 91 10.32 8.24 2.57
N GLU A 92 11.52 7.77 2.92
CA GLU A 92 12.32 8.32 4.03
C GLU A 92 12.54 9.83 3.88
N SER A 93 12.98 10.28 2.71
CA SER A 93 13.23 11.70 2.43
C SER A 93 12.02 12.48 1.94
N MET A 94 10.90 11.81 1.70
CA MET A 94 9.71 12.43 1.13
C MET A 94 8.86 13.14 2.19
N LYS A 95 8.21 14.22 1.77
CA LYS A 95 7.24 14.96 2.59
C LYS A 95 5.84 14.70 2.06
N PHE A 96 4.92 14.40 2.94
CA PHE A 96 3.50 14.24 2.66
C PHE A 96 2.68 14.63 3.90
N GLU A 97 1.41 14.90 3.71
CA GLU A 97 0.54 15.47 4.74
C GLU A 97 -0.64 14.54 5.09
N LEU A 98 -0.81 13.47 4.34
CA LEU A 98 -1.82 12.44 4.53
C LEU A 98 -1.29 11.12 3.98
N ILE A 99 -1.57 10.03 4.67
CA ILE A 99 -1.39 8.67 4.15
C ILE A 99 -2.78 8.10 3.81
N ILE A 100 -2.91 7.54 2.63
CA ILE A 100 -4.04 6.68 2.24
C ILE A 100 -3.48 5.26 2.12
N PHE A 101 -3.97 4.37 2.94
CA PHE A 101 -3.55 2.97 2.99
C PHE A 101 -4.66 2.07 2.45
N GLN A 102 -4.49 1.55 1.24
CA GLN A 102 -5.34 0.51 0.68
C GLN A 102 -4.83 -0.84 1.19
N CYS A 103 -5.64 -1.50 2.00
CA CYS A 103 -5.27 -2.75 2.67
C CYS A 103 -6.17 -3.92 2.24
N GLY A 104 -6.27 -4.16 0.92
CA GLY A 104 -6.92 -5.34 0.38
C GLY A 104 -6.33 -6.62 0.97
N ALA A 105 -7.18 -7.62 1.22
CA ALA A 105 -6.82 -8.83 1.95
C ALA A 105 -6.63 -10.05 1.04
N ASP A 106 -6.68 -9.88 -0.26
CA ASP A 106 -6.57 -10.95 -1.25
C ASP A 106 -5.15 -11.50 -1.43
N GLY A 107 -4.13 -10.83 -0.88
CA GLY A 107 -2.78 -11.38 -0.77
C GLY A 107 -2.64 -12.48 0.29
N LEU A 108 -3.63 -12.69 1.16
CA LEU A 108 -3.56 -13.71 2.20
C LEU A 108 -3.73 -15.12 1.64
N SER A 109 -2.98 -16.05 2.24
CA SER A 109 -3.03 -17.47 1.85
C SER A 109 -4.46 -18.03 1.93
N GLY A 110 -4.90 -18.68 0.86
CA GLY A 110 -6.25 -19.24 0.76
C GLY A 110 -7.27 -18.32 0.10
N ASP A 111 -6.85 -17.16 -0.40
CA ASP A 111 -7.70 -16.39 -1.30
C ASP A 111 -7.92 -17.17 -2.61
N PRO A 112 -9.14 -17.19 -3.16
CA PRO A 112 -9.44 -17.97 -4.36
C PRO A 112 -8.96 -17.35 -5.67
N LEU A 113 -8.55 -16.07 -5.69
CA LEU A 113 -8.23 -15.34 -6.92
C LEU A 113 -6.73 -15.09 -7.12
N THR A 114 -5.95 -15.12 -6.06
CA THR A 114 -4.53 -14.75 -6.08
C THR A 114 -3.64 -15.91 -5.63
N HIS A 115 -2.34 -15.78 -5.85
CA HIS A 115 -1.40 -16.86 -5.55
C HIS A 115 -0.44 -16.52 -4.42
N LEU A 116 -0.56 -15.33 -3.81
CA LEU A 116 0.25 -14.92 -2.69
C LEU A 116 -0.05 -15.77 -1.44
N LYS A 117 0.87 -15.78 -0.48
CA LYS A 117 0.82 -16.64 0.70
C LYS A 117 1.09 -15.86 2.00
N TYR A 118 0.60 -14.62 2.05
CA TYR A 118 0.69 -13.82 3.28
C TYR A 118 -0.16 -14.42 4.40
N SER A 119 0.18 -14.08 5.64
CA SER A 119 -0.71 -14.16 6.79
C SER A 119 -1.18 -12.75 7.19
N ASP A 120 -2.04 -12.66 8.21
CA ASP A 120 -2.47 -11.39 8.78
C ASP A 120 -1.32 -10.53 9.35
N LYS A 121 -0.14 -11.15 9.57
CA LYS A 121 1.08 -10.44 10.01
C LYS A 121 1.59 -9.42 9.00
N SER A 122 1.38 -9.63 7.70
CA SER A 122 1.71 -8.64 6.67
C SER A 122 0.91 -7.35 6.88
N HIS A 123 -0.40 -7.48 7.12
CA HIS A 123 -1.29 -6.34 7.38
C HIS A 123 -0.95 -5.65 8.70
N GLU A 124 -0.70 -6.44 9.75
CA GLU A 124 -0.27 -5.91 11.04
C GLU A 124 1.03 -5.11 10.93
N TYR A 125 2.04 -5.67 10.25
CA TYR A 125 3.32 -5.01 10.03
C TYR A 125 3.17 -3.71 9.23
N ALA A 126 2.47 -3.75 8.09
CA ALA A 126 2.24 -2.56 7.28
C ALA A 126 1.50 -1.46 8.06
N ALA A 127 0.47 -1.85 8.81
CA ALA A 127 -0.28 -0.90 9.65
C ALA A 127 0.60 -0.27 10.74
N GLN A 128 1.43 -1.06 11.44
CA GLN A 128 2.35 -0.57 12.48
C GLN A 128 3.34 0.45 11.92
N VAL A 129 3.96 0.12 10.81
CA VAL A 129 4.94 1.02 10.15
C VAL A 129 4.26 2.30 9.69
N LEU A 130 3.13 2.21 8.98
CA LEU A 130 2.43 3.39 8.47
C LEU A 130 1.81 4.24 9.58
N HIS A 131 1.34 3.64 10.66
CA HIS A 131 0.84 4.35 11.83
C HIS A 131 1.94 5.20 12.46
N ARG A 132 3.11 4.60 12.72
CA ARG A 132 4.29 5.31 13.21
C ARG A 132 4.69 6.47 12.27
N ILE A 133 4.83 6.19 10.98
CA ILE A 133 5.19 7.20 9.97
C ILE A 133 4.14 8.33 9.89
N ALA A 134 2.85 8.01 10.03
CA ALA A 134 1.80 9.02 10.06
C ALA A 134 2.00 10.02 11.20
N HIS A 135 2.33 9.55 12.39
CA HIS A 135 2.62 10.42 13.53
C HIS A 135 3.89 11.25 13.33
N GLU A 136 4.94 10.64 12.78
CA GLU A 136 6.21 11.31 12.54
C GLU A 136 6.14 12.38 11.44
N LYS A 137 5.41 12.10 10.35
CA LYS A 137 5.49 12.90 9.10
C LYS A 137 4.21 13.64 8.72
N SER A 138 3.04 13.11 9.08
CA SER A 138 1.74 13.66 8.63
C SER A 138 0.81 14.08 9.78
N GLY A 139 1.34 14.22 11.02
CA GLY A 139 0.55 14.61 12.19
C GLY A 139 -0.57 13.63 12.51
N GLY A 140 -0.32 12.34 12.35
CA GLY A 140 -1.26 11.25 12.61
C GLY A 140 -2.34 11.06 11.54
N ARG A 141 -2.25 11.75 10.40
CA ARG A 141 -3.28 11.63 9.36
C ARG A 141 -3.04 10.42 8.48
N ILE A 142 -3.77 9.36 8.77
CA ILE A 142 -3.82 8.14 7.99
C ILE A 142 -5.27 7.67 7.83
N ILE A 143 -5.61 7.15 6.66
CA ILE A 143 -6.93 6.57 6.35
C ILE A 143 -6.69 5.17 5.82
N GLY A 144 -7.25 4.15 6.47
CA GLY A 144 -7.32 2.78 5.94
C GLY A 144 -8.54 2.61 5.05
N LEU A 145 -8.33 2.02 3.88
CA LEU A 145 -9.36 1.64 2.94
C LEU A 145 -9.32 0.13 2.75
N GLY A 146 -10.48 -0.50 2.69
CA GLY A 146 -10.58 -1.87 2.23
C GLY A 146 -10.31 -1.99 0.73
N GLY A 147 -10.12 -3.20 0.27
CA GLY A 147 -9.88 -3.52 -1.13
C GLY A 147 -10.34 -4.91 -1.45
N GLY A 148 -9.56 -5.68 -2.23
CA GLY A 148 -9.78 -7.09 -2.48
C GLY A 148 -9.79 -7.92 -1.21
N GLY A 149 -10.19 -9.18 -1.35
CA GLY A 149 -10.32 -10.13 -0.27
C GLY A 149 -11.58 -10.96 -0.47
N TYR A 150 -11.40 -12.16 -1.00
CA TYR A 150 -12.51 -13.02 -1.47
C TYR A 150 -12.67 -14.26 -0.58
N ASN A 151 -11.87 -14.34 0.47
CA ASN A 151 -12.03 -15.24 1.60
C ASN A 151 -12.46 -14.41 2.83
N THR A 152 -13.67 -14.60 3.31
CA THR A 152 -14.27 -13.79 4.38
C THR A 152 -13.54 -13.91 5.72
N GLU A 153 -12.91 -15.05 6.01
CA GLU A 153 -12.12 -15.24 7.23
C GLU A 153 -10.81 -14.45 7.15
N ASN A 154 -10.13 -14.49 6.01
CA ASN A 154 -8.95 -13.69 5.74
C ASN A 154 -9.23 -12.19 5.87
N LEU A 155 -10.34 -11.76 5.26
CA LEU A 155 -10.75 -10.36 5.28
C LEU A 155 -11.01 -9.86 6.71
N ALA A 156 -11.72 -10.65 7.51
CA ALA A 156 -11.99 -10.30 8.91
C ALA A 156 -10.69 -10.23 9.72
N THR A 157 -9.79 -11.20 9.54
CA THR A 157 -8.52 -11.27 10.29
C THR A 157 -7.59 -10.10 9.94
N ALA A 158 -7.39 -9.86 8.64
CA ALA A 158 -6.50 -8.80 8.16
C ALA A 158 -6.96 -7.41 8.59
N TRP A 159 -8.24 -7.11 8.39
CA TRP A 159 -8.75 -5.78 8.73
C TRP A 159 -8.87 -5.55 10.23
N ASN A 160 -9.15 -6.59 11.03
CA ASN A 160 -9.07 -6.48 12.48
C ASN A 160 -7.65 -6.07 12.92
N LYS A 161 -6.60 -6.65 12.32
CA LYS A 161 -5.21 -6.26 12.63
C LYS A 161 -4.93 -4.80 12.32
N VAL A 162 -5.39 -4.30 11.19
CA VAL A 162 -5.24 -2.88 10.83
C VAL A 162 -5.96 -1.97 11.84
N VAL A 163 -7.20 -2.32 12.19
CA VAL A 163 -8.00 -1.54 13.16
C VAL A 163 -7.39 -1.58 14.55
N GLU A 164 -6.94 -2.74 15.03
CA GLU A 164 -6.26 -2.90 16.32
C GLU A 164 -5.02 -1.99 16.41
N VAL A 165 -4.20 -1.98 15.35
CA VAL A 165 -3.01 -1.12 15.30
C VAL A 165 -3.38 0.35 15.32
N PHE A 166 -4.34 0.77 14.49
CA PHE A 166 -4.73 2.19 14.41
C PHE A 166 -5.42 2.70 15.67
N ALA A 167 -6.06 1.81 16.45
CA ALA A 167 -6.68 2.13 17.72
C ALA A 167 -5.69 2.09 18.91
N SER A 168 -4.47 1.60 18.71
CA SER A 168 -3.48 1.51 19.77
C SER A 168 -2.83 2.86 20.05
N GLU A 169 -2.57 3.15 21.34
CA GLU A 169 -1.78 4.31 21.74
C GLU A 169 -0.26 4.05 21.62
N ASN A 170 0.14 2.81 21.40
CA ASN A 170 1.55 2.42 21.28
C ASN A 170 2.04 2.62 19.85
N LEU A 171 2.97 3.54 19.69
CA LEU A 171 3.68 3.85 18.43
C LEU A 171 5.00 3.07 18.29
N THR A 172 5.10 1.91 18.93
CA THR A 172 6.35 1.12 18.96
C THR A 172 6.45 0.15 17.80
#